data_2efbb765972c2ee3aa0ffa159e7872b1
#
_entry.id   2efbb765972c2ee3aa0ffa159e7872b1
#
_cell.length_a   1.000
_cell.length_b   1.000
_cell.length_c   1.000
_cell.angle_alpha   90.00
_cell.angle_beta   90.00
_cell.angle_gamma   90.00
#
_symmetry.space_group_name_H-M   'P 1'
#
loop_
_entity.id
_entity.type
_entity.pdbx_description
1 polymer ?
#
loop_
_entity_poly.entity_id
_entity_poly.type
_entity_poly.pdbx_seq_one_letter_code
_entity_poly.pdbx_strand_id
1 'polypeptide(L)'
;MAETTTNGEGLAQRFMTRKHTILVVDDARHNRTALREILNDNYIVLEAENGQNALAVLEEKYQAVTVIILDLIMPDMSGLELLEIFHKDVRYQNIPVIAMLRGINDEIECKCLEYGAWDFMRKPYDPMIVRFRVKNVIERS
;
A
#
# COMPACT_ATOMS: atom_id res chain seq x y z
N MET A 1 30.20 -2.61 13.90
CA MET A 1 30.13 -2.89 14.42
C MET A 1 29.74 -3.49 14.66
N ALA A 2 29.51 -3.30 14.52
CA ALA A 2 29.09 -3.75 14.97
C ALA A 2 28.80 -4.01 15.15
N GLU A 3 28.63 -3.77 15.17
CA GLU A 3 28.30 -3.88 15.69
C GLU A 3 28.23 -3.71 15.60
N THR A 4 28.54 -3.30 15.25
CA THR A 4 28.52 -3.10 15.47
C THR A 4 28.56 -2.81 15.34
N THR A 5 28.72 -2.67 15.26
CA THR A 5 28.72 -2.28 15.39
C THR A 5 28.53 -1.89 15.73
N THR A 6 28.60 -1.39 16.12
CA THR A 6 28.39 -1.04 16.56
C THR A 6 27.95 -0.57 16.91
N ASN A 7 28.43 -0.21 18.68
CA ASN A 7 27.64 0.43 18.78
C ASN A 7 26.55 1.35 18.15
N GLY A 8 26.69 2.71 18.09
CA GLY A 8 25.71 3.57 17.44
C GLY A 8 25.37 3.12 16.03
N GLU A 9 26.34 2.56 15.37
CA GLU A 9 26.15 2.00 14.04
C GLU A 9 25.18 0.83 14.05
N GLY A 10 25.27 -0.05 15.04
CA GLY A 10 24.36 -1.16 15.16
C GLY A 10 22.92 -0.70 15.40
N LEU A 11 22.75 0.35 16.17
CA LEU A 11 21.43 0.91 16.42
C LEU A 11 20.87 1.58 15.16
N ALA A 12 21.68 2.39 14.48
CA ALA A 12 21.26 3.03 13.24
C ALA A 12 20.86 2.00 12.19
N GLN A 13 21.61 0.91 12.11
CA GLN A 13 21.34 -0.16 11.16
C GLN A 13 20.03 -0.86 11.45
N ARG A 14 19.67 -1.05 12.72
CA ARG A 14 18.38 -1.63 13.08
C ARG A 14 17.24 -0.74 12.64
N PHE A 15 17.34 0.57 12.80
CA PHE A 15 16.30 1.48 12.31
C PHE A 15 16.24 1.49 10.80
N MET A 16 17.38 1.46 10.13
CA MET A 16 17.45 1.50 8.68
C MET A 16 16.96 0.21 8.03
N THR A 17 17.12 -0.93 8.69
CA THR A 17 16.67 -2.22 8.18
C THR A 17 15.24 -2.54 8.57
N ARG A 18 14.64 -1.71 9.43
CA ARG A 18 13.25 -1.89 9.81
C ARG A 18 12.36 -1.64 8.59
N LYS A 19 11.73 -2.69 8.13
CA LYS A 19 10.92 -2.64 6.91
C LYS A 19 9.58 -1.98 7.18
N HIS A 20 9.16 -1.17 6.23
CA HIS A 20 7.80 -0.67 6.18
C HIS A 20 6.85 -1.80 5.78
N THR A 21 5.62 -1.71 6.22
CA THR A 21 4.58 -2.69 5.92
C THR A 21 3.61 -2.12 4.90
N ILE A 22 3.37 -2.88 3.84
CA ILE A 22 2.45 -2.51 2.77
C ILE A 22 1.29 -3.49 2.77
N LEU A 23 0.07 -2.97 2.77
CA LEU A 23 -1.13 -3.78 2.61
C LEU A 23 -1.55 -3.74 1.15
N VAL A 24 -1.62 -4.92 0.52
CA VAL A 24 -2.08 -5.07 -0.86
C VAL A 24 -3.51 -5.61 -0.83
N VAL A 25 -4.44 -4.85 -1.39
CA VAL A 25 -5.85 -5.21 -1.48
C VAL A 25 -6.22 -5.43 -2.95
N ASP A 26 -6.45 -6.68 -3.32
CA ASP A 26 -6.76 -7.06 -4.70
C ASP A 26 -7.45 -8.42 -4.65
N ASP A 27 -8.54 -8.59 -5.38
CA ASP A 27 -9.28 -9.84 -5.38
C ASP A 27 -8.56 -10.97 -6.13
N ALA A 28 -7.66 -10.64 -7.04
CA ALA A 28 -6.95 -11.63 -7.84
C ALA A 28 -5.65 -12.05 -7.16
N ARG A 29 -5.57 -13.32 -6.85
CA ARG A 29 -4.39 -13.89 -6.19
C ARG A 29 -3.10 -13.66 -6.98
N HIS A 30 -3.16 -13.80 -8.30
CA HIS A 30 -1.96 -13.63 -9.13
C HIS A 30 -1.44 -12.18 -9.08
N ASN A 31 -2.33 -11.20 -8.93
CA ASN A 31 -1.91 -9.80 -8.77
C ASN A 31 -1.24 -9.59 -7.40
N ARG A 32 -1.83 -10.14 -6.33
CA ARG A 32 -1.22 -10.04 -5.00
C ARG A 32 0.14 -10.70 -4.95
N THR A 33 0.26 -11.87 -5.58
CA THR A 33 1.54 -12.59 -5.65
C THR A 33 2.58 -11.78 -6.42
N ALA A 34 2.20 -11.20 -7.55
CA ALA A 34 3.10 -10.38 -8.35
C ALA A 34 3.60 -9.17 -7.56
N LEU A 35 2.70 -8.47 -6.87
CA LEU A 35 3.09 -7.31 -6.05
C LEU A 35 3.98 -7.73 -4.88
N ARG A 36 3.69 -8.86 -4.27
CA ARG A 36 4.55 -9.39 -3.20
C ARG A 36 5.95 -9.66 -3.72
N GLU A 37 6.08 -10.27 -4.88
CA GLU A 37 7.39 -10.56 -5.47
C GLU A 37 8.17 -9.28 -5.78
N ILE A 38 7.47 -8.25 -6.23
CA ILE A 38 8.11 -6.96 -6.53
C ILE A 38 8.59 -6.26 -5.26
N LEU A 39 7.83 -6.36 -4.17
CA LEU A 39 8.03 -5.52 -2.98
C LEU A 39 8.70 -6.25 -1.81
N ASN A 40 8.73 -7.57 -1.84
CA ASN A 40 9.10 -8.40 -0.69
C ASN A 40 10.54 -8.20 -0.20
N ASP A 41 11.45 -7.81 -1.07
CA ASP A 41 12.85 -7.61 -0.68
C ASP A 41 13.03 -6.42 0.27
N ASN A 42 12.20 -5.39 0.11
CA ASN A 42 12.35 -4.14 0.84
C ASN A 42 11.24 -3.87 1.85
N TYR A 43 10.12 -4.59 1.76
CA TYR A 43 8.93 -4.32 2.56
C TYR A 43 8.32 -5.59 3.11
N ILE A 44 7.60 -5.46 4.22
CA ILE A 44 6.69 -6.50 4.69
C ILE A 44 5.40 -6.33 3.92
N VAL A 45 4.91 -7.40 3.28
CA VAL A 45 3.70 -7.33 2.47
C VAL A 45 2.60 -8.13 3.14
N LEU A 46 1.49 -7.46 3.44
CA LEU A 46 0.25 -8.07 3.91
C LEU A 46 -0.73 -8.06 2.76
N GLU A 47 -1.61 -9.06 2.70
CA GLU A 47 -2.56 -9.22 1.61
C GLU A 47 -3.98 -9.28 2.14
N ALA A 48 -4.90 -8.71 1.36
CA ALA A 48 -6.33 -8.85 1.58
C ALA A 48 -7.00 -9.07 0.23
N GLU A 49 -7.91 -10.02 0.17
CA GLU A 49 -8.56 -10.39 -1.10
C GLU A 49 -9.86 -9.63 -1.36
N ASN A 50 -10.33 -8.87 -0.38
CA ASN A 50 -11.55 -8.06 -0.52
C ASN A 50 -11.55 -6.94 0.52
N GLY A 51 -12.57 -6.09 0.45
CA GLY A 51 -12.67 -4.94 1.35
C GLY A 51 -12.85 -5.34 2.81
N GLN A 52 -13.63 -6.37 3.07
CA GLN A 52 -13.86 -6.85 4.43
C GLN A 52 -12.59 -7.36 5.08
N ASN A 53 -11.81 -8.14 4.31
CA ASN A 53 -10.52 -8.63 4.79
C ASN A 53 -9.54 -7.48 5.01
N ALA A 54 -9.56 -6.48 4.14
CA ALA A 54 -8.72 -5.29 4.31
C ALA A 54 -9.04 -4.58 5.60
N LEU A 55 -10.32 -4.38 5.89
CA LEU A 55 -10.75 -3.73 7.13
C LEU A 55 -10.38 -4.55 8.35
N ALA A 56 -10.48 -5.88 8.26
CA ALA A 56 -10.09 -6.76 9.36
C ALA A 56 -8.58 -6.66 9.65
N VAL A 57 -7.76 -6.63 8.60
CA VAL A 57 -6.31 -6.46 8.77
C VAL A 57 -6.00 -5.11 9.39
N LEU A 58 -6.64 -4.05 8.91
CA LEU A 58 -6.39 -2.70 9.41
C LEU A 58 -6.86 -2.52 10.85
N GLU A 59 -7.96 -3.17 11.24
CA GLU A 59 -8.42 -3.07 12.63
C GLU A 59 -7.36 -3.52 13.61
N GLU A 60 -6.60 -4.55 13.25
CA GLU A 60 -5.52 -5.06 14.11
C GLU A 60 -4.19 -4.34 13.90
N LYS A 61 -3.90 -3.91 12.67
CA LYS A 61 -2.54 -3.54 12.27
C LYS A 61 -2.39 -2.15 11.65
N TYR A 62 -3.41 -1.30 11.74
CA TYR A 62 -3.36 -0.01 11.05
C TYR A 62 -2.15 0.84 11.45
N GLN A 63 -1.70 0.73 12.70
CA GLN A 63 -0.54 1.50 13.16
C GLN A 63 0.77 1.04 12.54
N ALA A 64 0.82 -0.21 12.06
CA ALA A 64 2.00 -0.76 11.42
C ALA A 64 2.00 -0.56 9.91
N VAL A 65 0.83 -0.33 9.29
CA VAL A 65 0.74 -0.22 7.84
C VAL A 65 1.17 1.17 7.38
N THR A 66 2.17 1.19 6.51
CA THR A 66 2.72 2.44 5.97
C THR A 66 2.02 2.89 4.69
N VAL A 67 1.65 1.95 3.83
CA VAL A 67 1.02 2.24 2.54
C VAL A 67 0.01 1.15 2.22
N ILE A 68 -1.10 1.54 1.60
CA ILE A 68 -2.10 0.60 1.08
C ILE A 68 -2.07 0.69 -0.45
N ILE A 69 -1.93 -0.45 -1.12
CA ILE A 69 -2.12 -0.57 -2.56
C ILE A 69 -3.50 -1.18 -2.76
N LEU A 70 -4.38 -0.46 -3.42
CA LEU A 70 -5.80 -0.80 -3.47
C LEU A 70 -6.30 -0.93 -4.91
N ASP A 71 -6.77 -2.13 -5.26
CA ASP A 71 -7.46 -2.35 -6.53
C ASP A 71 -8.85 -1.71 -6.45
N LEU A 72 -9.17 -0.87 -7.41
CA LEU A 72 -10.45 -0.16 -7.41
C LEU A 72 -11.60 -1.00 -7.94
N ILE A 73 -11.31 -2.08 -8.66
CA ILE A 73 -12.35 -2.94 -9.23
C ILE A 73 -12.31 -4.30 -8.57
N MET A 74 -13.23 -4.54 -7.64
CA MET A 74 -13.40 -5.79 -6.92
C MET A 74 -14.88 -6.16 -6.88
N PRO A 75 -15.21 -7.46 -6.89
CA PRO A 75 -16.61 -7.89 -7.04
C PRO A 75 -17.55 -7.50 -5.90
N ASP A 76 -17.11 -7.60 -4.64
CA ASP A 76 -18.02 -7.45 -3.50
C ASP A 76 -18.14 -6.01 -3.00
N MET A 77 -17.03 -5.36 -2.81
CA MET A 77 -16.96 -3.98 -2.38
C MET A 77 -15.99 -3.26 -3.29
N SER A 78 -16.43 -2.21 -3.97
CA SER A 78 -15.56 -1.50 -4.89
C SER A 78 -14.42 -0.82 -4.12
N GLY A 79 -13.27 -0.71 -4.78
CA GLY A 79 -12.14 -0.01 -4.18
C GLY A 79 -12.47 1.44 -3.87
N LEU A 80 -13.33 2.08 -4.66
CA LEU A 80 -13.75 3.46 -4.39
C LEU A 80 -14.52 3.56 -3.08
N GLU A 81 -15.43 2.62 -2.82
CA GLU A 81 -16.15 2.59 -1.55
C GLU A 81 -15.19 2.40 -0.37
N LEU A 82 -14.24 1.49 -0.53
CA LEU A 82 -13.24 1.22 0.51
C LEU A 82 -12.35 2.44 0.74
N LEU A 83 -11.95 3.11 -0.33
CA LEU A 83 -11.15 4.33 -0.25
C LEU A 83 -11.90 5.42 0.53
N GLU A 84 -13.20 5.55 0.28
CA GLU A 84 -14.03 6.50 1.02
C GLU A 84 -14.07 6.16 2.50
N ILE A 85 -14.20 4.87 2.84
CA ILE A 85 -14.18 4.42 4.24
C ILE A 85 -12.84 4.81 4.88
N PHE A 86 -11.72 4.56 4.22
CA PHE A 86 -10.41 4.92 4.73
C PHE A 86 -10.29 6.42 4.95
N HIS A 87 -10.79 7.21 4.02
CA HIS A 87 -10.69 8.67 4.07
C HIS A 87 -11.48 9.25 5.25
N LYS A 88 -12.59 8.61 5.61
CA LYS A 88 -13.48 9.10 6.68
C LYS A 88 -13.14 8.56 8.06
N ASP A 89 -12.37 7.49 8.16
CA ASP A 89 -12.02 6.88 9.44
C ASP A 89 -10.73 7.51 9.97
N VAL A 90 -10.80 8.09 11.17
CA VAL A 90 -9.64 8.79 11.76
C VAL A 90 -8.43 7.89 11.94
N ARG A 91 -8.64 6.58 12.08
CA ARG A 91 -7.54 5.63 12.24
C ARG A 91 -6.77 5.41 10.94
N TYR A 92 -7.44 5.55 9.80
CA TYR A 92 -6.92 5.17 8.49
C TYR A 92 -6.64 6.35 7.57
N GLN A 93 -7.23 7.51 7.86
CA GLN A 93 -7.22 8.65 6.94
C GLN A 93 -5.82 9.17 6.60
N ASN A 94 -4.84 8.89 7.43
CA ASN A 94 -3.46 9.32 7.20
C ASN A 94 -2.58 8.25 6.58
N ILE A 95 -3.12 7.05 6.33
CA ILE A 95 -2.36 6.01 5.63
C ILE A 95 -2.45 6.29 4.14
N PRO A 96 -1.30 6.55 3.47
CA PRO A 96 -1.31 6.79 2.02
C PRO A 96 -1.87 5.60 1.25
N VAL A 97 -2.70 5.86 0.27
CA VAL A 97 -3.28 4.84 -0.60
C VAL A 97 -2.83 5.08 -2.03
N ILE A 98 -2.29 4.05 -2.67
CA ILE A 98 -2.00 4.03 -4.10
C ILE A 98 -3.09 3.19 -4.75
N ALA A 99 -3.89 3.83 -5.61
CA ALA A 99 -4.99 3.15 -6.28
C ALA A 99 -4.49 2.44 -7.54
N MET A 100 -5.02 1.24 -7.79
CA MET A 100 -4.71 0.46 -9.00
C MET A 100 -5.89 0.57 -9.96
N LEU A 101 -5.60 1.03 -11.18
CA LEU A 101 -6.61 1.27 -12.21
C LEU A 101 -6.37 0.38 -13.42
N ARG A 102 -7.42 0.13 -14.21
CA ARG A 102 -7.33 -0.49 -15.52
C ARG A 102 -7.71 0.53 -16.57
N GLY A 103 -6.88 0.64 -17.61
CA GLY A 103 -7.14 1.55 -18.71
C GLY A 103 -7.14 3.00 -18.27
N ILE A 104 -7.79 3.84 -19.06
CA ILE A 104 -7.89 5.28 -18.82
C ILE A 104 -9.34 5.63 -18.57
N ASN A 105 -9.63 6.20 -17.41
CA ASN A 105 -10.97 6.66 -17.06
C ASN A 105 -10.84 7.90 -16.17
N ASP A 106 -10.99 9.06 -16.78
CA ASP A 106 -10.77 10.33 -16.10
C ASP A 106 -11.71 10.53 -14.91
N GLU A 107 -12.95 10.05 -15.02
CA GLU A 107 -13.92 10.16 -13.93
C GLU A 107 -13.48 9.39 -12.70
N ILE A 108 -13.03 8.15 -12.91
CA ILE A 108 -12.56 7.32 -11.79
C ILE A 108 -11.27 7.90 -11.20
N GLU A 109 -10.36 8.39 -12.04
CA GLU A 109 -9.13 9.02 -11.55
C GLU A 109 -9.44 10.24 -10.70
N CYS A 110 -10.37 11.08 -11.13
CA CYS A 110 -10.79 12.23 -10.35
C CYS A 110 -11.40 11.81 -9.02
N LYS A 111 -12.26 10.80 -9.02
CA LYS A 111 -12.88 10.31 -7.78
C LYS A 111 -11.86 9.73 -6.82
N CYS A 112 -10.84 9.04 -7.33
CA CYS A 112 -9.75 8.53 -6.50
C CYS A 112 -9.07 9.66 -5.74
N LEU A 113 -8.75 10.73 -6.45
CA LEU A 113 -8.07 11.87 -5.84
C LEU A 113 -8.99 12.60 -4.85
N GLU A 114 -10.27 12.75 -5.18
CA GLU A 114 -11.26 13.35 -4.28
C GLU A 114 -11.38 12.55 -2.98
N TYR A 115 -11.32 11.22 -3.07
CA TYR A 115 -11.44 10.34 -1.92
C TYR A 115 -10.12 10.11 -1.21
N GLY A 116 -9.10 10.87 -1.55
CA GLY A 116 -7.87 10.92 -0.78
C GLY A 116 -6.76 9.96 -1.20
N ALA A 117 -6.84 9.38 -2.40
CA ALA A 117 -5.70 8.60 -2.91
C ALA A 117 -4.49 9.53 -3.07
N TRP A 118 -3.32 9.04 -2.66
CA TRP A 118 -2.07 9.80 -2.79
C TRP A 118 -1.48 9.69 -4.18
N ASP A 119 -1.74 8.55 -4.85
CA ASP A 119 -1.22 8.28 -6.18
C ASP A 119 -2.02 7.15 -6.81
N PHE A 120 -1.77 6.88 -8.07
CA PHE A 120 -2.38 5.74 -8.73
C PHE A 120 -1.42 5.10 -9.73
N MET A 121 -1.68 3.82 -10.03
CA MET A 121 -0.92 3.05 -11.01
C MET A 121 -1.91 2.35 -11.93
N ARG A 122 -1.50 2.10 -13.18
CA ARG A 122 -2.33 1.40 -14.15
C ARG A 122 -1.84 -0.03 -14.36
N LYS A 123 -2.79 -0.94 -14.51
CA LYS A 123 -2.50 -2.32 -14.91
C LYS A 123 -2.44 -2.40 -16.44
N PRO A 124 -1.56 -3.18 -17.02
CA PRO A 124 -0.46 -3.91 -16.38
C PRO A 124 0.62 -2.93 -15.88
N TYR A 125 1.17 -3.22 -14.72
CA TYR A 125 2.17 -2.33 -14.13
C TYR A 125 3.57 -2.86 -14.35
N ASP A 126 4.51 -1.93 -14.47
CA ASP A 126 5.93 -2.23 -14.54
C ASP A 126 6.49 -2.34 -13.12
N PRO A 127 7.26 -3.41 -12.79
CA PRO A 127 7.82 -3.55 -11.44
C PRO A 127 8.63 -2.34 -10.97
N MET A 128 9.36 -1.70 -11.87
CA MET A 128 10.14 -0.52 -11.53
C MET A 128 9.25 0.66 -11.16
N ILE A 129 8.15 0.85 -11.89
CA ILE A 129 7.18 1.90 -11.60
C ILE A 129 6.55 1.66 -10.22
N VAL A 130 6.18 0.41 -9.92
CA VAL A 130 5.63 0.06 -8.61
C VAL A 130 6.61 0.45 -7.50
N ARG A 131 7.86 0.06 -7.63
CA ARG A 131 8.87 0.38 -6.62
C ARG A 131 9.06 1.87 -6.43
N PHE A 132 9.12 2.63 -7.52
CA PHE A 132 9.29 4.08 -7.44
C PHE A 132 8.09 4.78 -6.83
N ARG A 133 6.87 4.36 -7.20
CA ARG A 133 5.66 4.96 -6.64
C ARG A 133 5.56 4.72 -5.14
N VAL A 134 5.80 3.48 -4.71
CA VAL A 134 5.76 3.13 -3.29
C VAL A 134 6.82 3.92 -2.52
N LYS A 135 8.04 3.96 -3.03
CA LYS A 135 9.13 4.70 -2.39
C LYS A 135 8.79 6.18 -2.27
N ASN A 136 8.29 6.79 -3.35
CA ASN A 136 7.96 8.21 -3.35
C ASN A 136 6.84 8.53 -2.36
N VAL A 137 5.83 7.68 -2.28
CA VAL A 137 4.72 7.87 -1.34
C VAL A 137 5.22 7.78 0.10
N ILE A 138 6.06 6.80 0.40
CA ILE A 138 6.64 6.66 1.73
C ILE A 138 7.47 7.88 2.11
N GLU A 139 8.29 8.37 1.18
CA GLU A 139 9.16 9.52 1.44
C GLU A 139 8.38 10.81 1.64
N ARG A 140 7.18 10.91 1.05
CA ARG A 140 6.32 12.09 1.22
C ARG A 140 5.42 12.02 2.45
N SER A 141 5.27 10.85 3.02
CA SER A 141 4.34 10.67 4.14
C SER A 141 4.90 11.11 5.49
#